data_8ca6872a9b74576f0464f4a95a6ffc9d
#
_entry.id   8ca6872a9b74576f0464f4a95a6ffc9d
#
_cell.length_a   1.000
_cell.length_b   1.000
_cell.length_c   1.000
_cell.angle_alpha   90.00
_cell.angle_beta   90.00
_cell.angle_gamma   90.00
#
_symmetry.space_group_name_H-M   'P 1'
#
loop_
_entity.id
_entity.type
_entity.pdbx_description
1 polymer ?
#
loop_
_entity_poly.entity_id
_entity_poly.type
_entity_poly.pdbx_seq_one_letter_code
_entity_poly.pdbx_strand_id
1 'polypeptide(L)'
;MYQFKQEQQSDYWDVEALYDLCFAPGREALSSYRLRDGVGPVLGLSMVARDAKDILGGAIRYWPVSIGCHDALLLGPVAVHPTRQGEGLGGALIRDSLALAARQGWRRALLIGDAPYYRRFGFEKLCDVSMPPPTNPDRVLGLSIVPDAWLGVSGRAQPVSNA
;
A
#
# COMPACT_ATOMS: atom_id res chain seq x y z
N MET A 1 -1.23 -15.23 -18.32
CA MET A 1 -2.07 -15.33 -17.12
C MET A 1 -1.20 -15.18 -15.89
N TYR A 2 -1.63 -14.36 -14.92
CA TYR A 2 -0.86 -14.11 -13.70
C TYR A 2 -1.43 -14.90 -12.54
N GLN A 3 -0.54 -15.37 -11.67
CA GLN A 3 -0.93 -15.91 -10.37
C GLN A 3 -0.63 -14.85 -9.30
N PHE A 4 -1.61 -14.60 -8.44
CA PHE A 4 -1.49 -13.68 -7.32
C PHE A 4 -1.21 -14.50 -6.07
N LYS A 5 -0.07 -14.22 -5.43
CA LYS A 5 0.38 -14.95 -4.25
C LYS A 5 0.83 -13.97 -3.19
N GLN A 6 0.76 -14.39 -1.93
CA GLN A 6 1.37 -13.63 -0.84
C GLN A 6 2.87 -13.58 -1.05
N GLU A 7 3.46 -12.40 -0.81
CA GLU A 7 4.91 -12.22 -0.90
C GLU A 7 5.60 -13.12 0.14
N GLN A 8 6.57 -13.90 -0.33
CA GLN A 8 7.41 -14.73 0.52
C GLN A 8 8.78 -14.10 0.65
N GLN A 9 9.56 -14.56 1.63
CA GLN A 9 10.92 -14.07 1.81
C GLN A 9 11.77 -14.27 0.54
N SER A 10 11.53 -15.35 -0.18
CA SER A 10 12.21 -15.63 -1.44
C SER A 10 11.89 -14.64 -2.56
N ASP A 11 10.80 -13.88 -2.44
CA ASP A 11 10.42 -12.87 -3.45
C ASP A 11 11.10 -11.53 -3.21
N TYR A 12 11.73 -11.33 -2.05
CA TYR A 12 12.16 -10.01 -1.59
C TYR A 12 13.01 -9.25 -2.61
N TRP A 13 14.07 -9.90 -3.13
CA TRP A 13 14.98 -9.22 -4.05
C TRP A 13 14.34 -8.92 -5.40
N ASP A 14 13.46 -9.80 -5.89
CA ASP A 14 12.72 -9.55 -7.12
C ASP A 14 11.77 -8.35 -6.94
N VAL A 15 11.12 -8.25 -5.80
CA VAL A 15 10.21 -7.15 -5.49
C VAL A 15 10.97 -5.83 -5.35
N GLU A 16 12.12 -5.85 -4.64
CA GLU A 16 12.96 -4.65 -4.51
C GLU A 16 13.48 -4.17 -5.87
N ALA A 17 13.90 -5.11 -6.73
CA ALA A 17 14.36 -4.77 -8.08
C ALA A 17 13.21 -4.16 -8.92
N LEU A 18 12.00 -4.66 -8.77
CA LEU A 18 10.84 -4.10 -9.47
C LEU A 18 10.56 -2.67 -9.00
N TYR A 19 10.63 -2.42 -7.71
CA TYR A 19 10.44 -1.07 -7.17
C TYR A 19 11.55 -0.13 -7.64
N ASP A 20 12.80 -0.57 -7.67
CA ASP A 20 13.90 0.23 -8.18
C ASP A 20 13.70 0.59 -9.65
N LEU A 21 13.13 -0.33 -10.43
CA LEU A 21 12.85 -0.10 -11.84
C LEU A 21 11.69 0.89 -12.05
N CYS A 22 10.66 0.82 -11.23
CA CYS A 22 9.43 1.60 -11.40
C CYS A 22 9.51 2.99 -10.78
N PHE A 23 10.33 3.18 -9.75
CA PHE A 23 10.40 4.44 -9.00
C PHE A 23 11.79 5.06 -9.13
N ALA A 24 11.84 6.40 -9.09
CA ALA A 24 13.09 7.13 -9.21
C ALA A 24 14.04 6.79 -8.06
N PRO A 25 15.36 6.95 -8.26
CA PRO A 25 16.32 6.90 -7.16
C PRO A 25 15.91 7.87 -6.06
N GLY A 26 16.07 7.45 -4.79
CA GLY A 26 15.64 8.26 -3.65
C GLY A 26 14.20 8.01 -3.23
N ARG A 27 13.56 6.96 -3.72
CA ARG A 27 12.21 6.59 -3.30
C ARG A 27 12.08 6.48 -1.77
N GLU A 28 13.16 6.10 -1.10
CA GLU A 28 13.19 5.95 0.35
C GLU A 28 13.09 7.29 1.09
N ALA A 29 13.32 8.41 0.40
CA ALA A 29 13.14 9.74 0.97
C ALA A 29 11.68 10.19 0.99
N LEU A 30 10.76 9.46 0.34
CA LEU A 30 9.34 9.77 0.37
C LEU A 30 8.80 9.65 1.80
N SER A 31 7.84 10.51 2.13
CA SER A 31 7.27 10.56 3.48
C SER A 31 6.68 9.22 3.94
N SER A 32 6.10 8.45 3.00
CA SER A 32 5.53 7.14 3.32
C SER A 32 6.59 6.16 3.82
N TYR A 33 7.83 6.28 3.37
CA TYR A 33 8.92 5.40 3.83
C TYR A 33 9.30 5.65 5.29
N ARG A 34 9.08 6.87 5.80
CA ARG A 34 9.33 7.17 7.21
C ARG A 34 8.43 6.37 8.14
N LEU A 35 7.25 6.00 7.67
CA LEU A 35 6.32 5.17 8.44
C LEU A 35 6.74 3.70 8.49
N ARG A 36 7.76 3.32 7.73
CA ARG A 36 8.27 1.96 7.67
C ARG A 36 9.53 1.74 8.49
N ASP A 37 10.10 2.80 9.04
CA ASP A 37 11.36 2.71 9.80
C ASP A 37 11.20 1.74 10.96
N GLY A 38 12.02 0.68 10.97
CA GLY A 38 11.97 -0.35 11.99
C GLY A 38 10.75 -1.26 11.95
N VAL A 39 9.95 -1.17 10.89
CA VAL A 39 8.71 -1.96 10.75
C VAL A 39 8.77 -2.79 9.49
N GLY A 40 8.45 -4.07 9.59
CA GLY A 40 8.33 -4.93 8.42
C GLY A 40 6.96 -4.80 7.75
N PRO A 41 6.85 -5.22 6.48
CA PRO A 41 5.56 -5.23 5.81
C PRO A 41 4.62 -6.28 6.42
N VAL A 42 3.33 -6.11 6.19
CA VAL A 42 2.33 -7.10 6.60
C VAL A 42 2.42 -8.26 5.61
N LEU A 43 3.19 -9.30 5.96
CA LEU A 43 3.52 -10.39 5.06
C LEU A 43 2.29 -11.15 4.55
N GLY A 44 1.34 -11.41 5.42
CA GLY A 44 0.12 -12.12 5.03
C GLY A 44 -0.80 -11.34 4.10
N LEU A 45 -0.43 -10.11 3.75
CA LEU A 45 -1.26 -9.21 2.94
C LEU A 45 -0.51 -8.68 1.72
N SER A 46 0.81 -8.53 1.81
CA SER A 46 1.63 -8.10 0.69
C SER A 46 1.65 -9.19 -0.37
N MET A 47 1.50 -8.80 -1.64
CA MET A 47 1.26 -9.75 -2.72
C MET A 47 2.18 -9.51 -3.90
N VAL A 48 2.43 -10.59 -4.63
CA VAL A 48 3.17 -10.58 -5.90
C VAL A 48 2.29 -11.18 -6.99
N ALA A 49 2.51 -10.74 -8.22
CA ALA A 49 1.87 -11.30 -9.41
C ALA A 49 2.96 -11.85 -10.33
N ARG A 50 2.93 -13.15 -10.59
CA ARG A 50 3.89 -13.82 -11.46
C ARG A 50 3.17 -14.46 -12.65
N ASP A 51 3.83 -14.42 -13.81
CA ASP A 51 3.26 -15.01 -15.02
C ASP A 51 3.48 -16.53 -15.08
N ALA A 52 3.11 -17.15 -16.18
CA ALA A 52 3.23 -18.60 -16.37
C ALA A 52 4.68 -19.07 -16.35
N LYS A 53 5.64 -18.18 -16.59
CA LYS A 53 7.08 -18.48 -16.55
C LYS A 53 7.72 -18.09 -15.22
N ASP A 54 6.89 -17.78 -14.21
CA ASP A 54 7.32 -17.36 -12.88
C ASP A 54 8.06 -16.01 -12.88
N ILE A 55 7.81 -15.16 -13.87
CA ILE A 55 8.40 -13.82 -13.94
C ILE A 55 7.52 -12.86 -13.20
N LEU A 56 8.13 -12.04 -12.32
CA LEU A 56 7.42 -11.05 -11.54
C LEU A 56 6.94 -9.92 -12.43
N GLY A 57 5.62 -9.72 -12.50
CA GLY A 57 5.00 -8.66 -13.28
C GLY A 57 4.49 -7.49 -12.44
N GLY A 58 4.20 -7.74 -11.17
CA GLY A 58 3.70 -6.71 -10.26
C GLY A 58 3.83 -7.10 -8.81
N ALA A 59 3.78 -6.09 -7.93
CA ALA A 59 3.85 -6.30 -6.49
C ALA A 59 3.16 -5.16 -5.75
N ILE A 60 2.61 -5.49 -4.58
CA ILE A 60 2.01 -4.52 -3.67
C ILE A 60 2.41 -4.89 -2.25
N ARG A 61 2.78 -3.89 -1.46
CA ARG A 61 3.08 -4.08 -0.04
C ARG A 61 2.16 -3.24 0.82
N TYR A 62 1.97 -3.70 2.03
CA TYR A 62 1.20 -3.02 3.07
C TYR A 62 2.02 -2.93 4.34
N TRP A 63 1.83 -1.85 5.08
CA TRP A 63 2.56 -1.58 6.31
C TRP A 63 1.57 -1.21 7.40
N PRO A 64 1.76 -1.70 8.63
CA PRO A 64 0.91 -1.26 9.73
C PRO A 64 1.33 0.15 10.17
N VAL A 65 0.35 1.02 10.39
CA VAL A 65 0.57 2.37 10.93
C VAL A 65 -0.47 2.66 11.99
N SER A 66 -0.25 3.71 12.78
CA SER A 66 -1.21 4.18 13.76
C SER A 66 -1.53 5.65 13.55
N ILE A 67 -2.79 6.01 13.78
CA ILE A 67 -3.25 7.39 13.83
C ILE A 67 -3.94 7.55 15.19
N GLY A 68 -3.27 8.21 16.13
CA GLY A 68 -3.74 8.23 17.52
C GLY A 68 -3.77 6.81 18.08
N CYS A 69 -4.94 6.38 18.60
CA CYS A 69 -5.13 5.03 19.12
C CYS A 69 -5.68 4.04 18.07
N HIS A 70 -5.80 4.48 16.81
CA HIS A 70 -6.37 3.67 15.75
C HIS A 70 -5.27 3.06 14.88
N ASP A 71 -5.43 1.78 14.54
CA ASP A 71 -4.57 1.12 13.58
C ASP A 71 -5.09 1.29 12.16
N ALA A 72 -4.19 1.25 11.19
CA ALA A 72 -4.53 1.32 9.79
C ALA A 72 -3.47 0.63 8.95
N LEU A 73 -3.81 0.34 7.71
CA LEU A 73 -2.87 -0.16 6.72
C LEU A 73 -2.39 0.99 5.86
N LEU A 74 -1.08 1.11 5.70
CA LEU A 74 -0.49 1.97 4.67
C LEU A 74 -0.29 1.12 3.41
N LEU A 75 -0.98 1.48 2.34
CA LEU A 75 -0.89 0.81 1.05
C LEU A 75 0.27 1.42 0.25
N GLY A 76 1.18 0.59 -0.18
CA GLY A 76 2.25 0.97 -1.09
C GLY A 76 3.64 0.48 -0.66
N PRO A 77 4.55 0.45 -1.57
CA PRO A 77 4.38 0.75 -3.00
C PRO A 77 3.54 -0.30 -3.72
N VAL A 78 2.91 0.13 -4.81
CA VAL A 78 2.33 -0.77 -5.79
C VAL A 78 3.02 -0.52 -7.12
N ALA A 79 3.52 -1.56 -7.77
CA ALA A 79 4.28 -1.44 -8.99
C ALA A 79 3.89 -2.52 -9.99
N VAL A 80 3.88 -2.13 -11.26
CA VAL A 80 3.70 -3.04 -12.39
C VAL A 80 4.88 -2.84 -13.32
N HIS A 81 5.53 -3.94 -13.73
CA HIS A 81 6.67 -3.87 -14.63
C HIS A 81 6.30 -3.06 -15.89
N PRO A 82 7.20 -2.17 -16.37
CA PRO A 82 6.87 -1.31 -17.51
C PRO A 82 6.37 -2.05 -18.75
N THR A 83 6.83 -3.29 -18.98
CA THR A 83 6.39 -4.10 -20.12
C THR A 83 5.02 -4.75 -19.91
N ARG A 84 4.46 -4.65 -18.71
CA ARG A 84 3.20 -5.30 -18.33
C ARG A 84 2.10 -4.30 -17.98
N GLN A 85 2.36 -3.01 -18.18
CA GLN A 85 1.36 -1.97 -17.93
C GLN A 85 0.26 -2.02 -18.99
N GLY A 86 -0.94 -1.54 -18.61
CA GLY A 86 -2.09 -1.55 -19.50
C GLY A 86 -2.91 -2.84 -19.49
N GLU A 87 -2.51 -3.83 -18.70
CA GLU A 87 -3.21 -5.10 -18.59
C GLU A 87 -4.15 -5.18 -17.36
N GLY A 88 -4.26 -4.09 -16.59
CA GLY A 88 -5.10 -4.06 -15.39
C GLY A 88 -4.48 -4.75 -14.17
N LEU A 89 -3.20 -5.08 -14.22
CA LEU A 89 -2.53 -5.85 -13.17
C LEU A 89 -2.47 -5.09 -11.85
N GLY A 90 -2.17 -3.78 -11.89
CA GLY A 90 -2.13 -2.95 -10.69
C GLY A 90 -3.47 -2.89 -9.98
N GLY A 91 -4.55 -2.69 -10.75
CA GLY A 91 -5.90 -2.69 -10.19
C GLY A 91 -6.30 -4.02 -9.58
N ALA A 92 -5.92 -5.12 -10.21
CA ALA A 92 -6.19 -6.46 -9.68
C ALA A 92 -5.44 -6.70 -8.36
N LEU A 93 -4.17 -6.29 -8.29
CA LEU A 93 -3.39 -6.39 -7.04
C LEU A 93 -4.05 -5.59 -5.91
N ILE A 94 -4.49 -4.36 -6.20
CA ILE A 94 -5.15 -3.51 -5.21
C ILE A 94 -6.46 -4.16 -4.74
N ARG A 95 -7.31 -4.61 -5.66
CA ARG A 95 -8.61 -5.19 -5.30
C ARG A 95 -8.45 -6.49 -4.51
N ASP A 96 -7.59 -7.39 -4.97
CA ASP A 96 -7.41 -8.70 -4.32
C ASP A 96 -6.82 -8.53 -2.92
N SER A 97 -5.84 -7.64 -2.77
CA SER A 97 -5.21 -7.40 -1.46
C SER A 97 -6.16 -6.71 -0.49
N LEU A 98 -6.98 -5.75 -0.96
CA LEU A 98 -7.95 -5.11 -0.09
C LEU A 98 -9.05 -6.08 0.34
N ALA A 99 -9.47 -6.99 -0.53
CA ALA A 99 -10.42 -8.04 -0.16
C ALA A 99 -9.82 -8.96 0.91
N LEU A 100 -8.55 -9.30 0.78
CA LEU A 100 -7.84 -10.09 1.79
C LEU A 100 -7.72 -9.33 3.11
N ALA A 101 -7.44 -8.02 3.06
CA ALA A 101 -7.38 -7.17 4.24
C ALA A 101 -8.71 -7.18 5.01
N ALA A 102 -9.82 -7.10 4.28
CA ALA A 102 -11.15 -7.17 4.90
C ALA A 102 -11.37 -8.50 5.62
N ARG A 103 -10.95 -9.61 4.99
CA ARG A 103 -11.07 -10.94 5.61
C ARG A 103 -10.18 -11.10 6.85
N GLN A 104 -9.06 -10.38 6.90
CA GLN A 104 -8.15 -10.40 8.05
C GLN A 104 -8.58 -9.47 9.19
N GLY A 105 -9.66 -8.71 9.00
CA GLY A 105 -10.21 -7.84 10.04
C GLY A 105 -9.65 -6.43 10.07
N TRP A 106 -8.90 -6.02 9.05
CA TRP A 106 -8.45 -4.63 8.94
C TRP A 106 -9.65 -3.72 8.67
N ARG A 107 -9.65 -2.57 9.34
CA ARG A 107 -10.81 -1.67 9.29
C ARG A 107 -10.63 -0.53 8.31
N ARG A 108 -9.40 -0.06 8.11
CA ARG A 108 -9.10 1.11 7.30
C ARG A 108 -7.73 1.03 6.66
N ALA A 109 -7.62 1.69 5.50
CA ALA A 109 -6.36 1.81 4.78
C ALA A 109 -6.15 3.25 4.35
N LEU A 110 -4.90 3.65 4.20
CA LEU A 110 -4.55 4.96 3.66
C LEU A 110 -3.37 4.83 2.71
N LEU A 111 -3.22 5.85 1.86
CA LEU A 111 -2.10 5.94 0.94
C LEU A 111 -1.83 7.40 0.58
N ILE A 112 -0.68 7.64 -0.02
CA ILE A 112 -0.37 8.89 -0.70
C ILE A 112 -0.41 8.62 -2.19
N GLY A 113 -1.32 9.26 -2.91
CA GLY A 113 -1.47 8.98 -4.31
C GLY A 113 -2.39 9.93 -5.06
N ASP A 114 -2.76 9.53 -6.26
CA ASP A 114 -3.59 10.31 -7.17
C ASP A 114 -5.06 10.04 -6.90
N ALA A 115 -5.78 11.05 -6.42
CA ALA A 115 -7.19 10.90 -6.05
C ALA A 115 -8.07 10.38 -7.19
N PRO A 116 -7.99 10.92 -8.42
CA PRO A 116 -8.79 10.40 -9.53
C PRO A 116 -8.58 8.91 -9.80
N TYR A 117 -7.34 8.45 -9.71
CA TYR A 117 -7.04 7.03 -9.92
C TYR A 117 -7.58 6.14 -8.80
N TYR A 118 -7.30 6.51 -7.54
CA TYR A 118 -7.66 5.67 -6.40
C TYR A 118 -9.13 5.74 -6.02
N ARG A 119 -9.86 6.74 -6.52
CA ARG A 119 -11.30 6.84 -6.27
C ARG A 119 -12.07 5.64 -6.79
N ARG A 120 -11.57 4.99 -7.84
CA ARG A 120 -12.18 3.76 -8.38
C ARG A 120 -12.17 2.59 -7.40
N PHE A 121 -11.28 2.64 -6.39
CA PHE A 121 -11.20 1.61 -5.35
C PHE A 121 -11.91 2.03 -4.07
N GLY A 122 -12.52 3.21 -4.03
CA GLY A 122 -13.23 3.72 -2.88
C GLY A 122 -12.43 4.65 -1.99
N PHE A 123 -11.19 5.00 -2.38
CA PHE A 123 -10.37 5.94 -1.61
C PHE A 123 -10.87 7.37 -1.80
N GLU A 124 -10.87 8.13 -0.71
CA GLU A 124 -11.24 9.54 -0.68
C GLU A 124 -10.23 10.34 0.13
N LYS A 125 -10.18 11.64 -0.13
CA LYS A 125 -9.26 12.52 0.61
C LYS A 125 -9.59 12.50 2.12
N LEU A 126 -8.55 12.35 2.93
CA LEU A 126 -8.65 12.45 4.38
C LEU A 126 -8.25 13.87 4.79
N CYS A 127 -9.20 14.61 5.44
CA CYS A 127 -8.96 15.99 5.84
C CYS A 127 -8.32 16.12 7.22
N ASP A 128 -8.55 15.15 8.10
CA ASP A 128 -8.13 15.21 9.50
C ASP A 128 -6.90 14.35 9.80
N VAL A 129 -6.31 13.73 8.78
CA VAL A 129 -5.14 12.87 8.93
C VAL A 129 -3.98 13.49 8.17
N SER A 130 -2.83 13.58 8.82
CA SER A 130 -1.61 14.10 8.21
C SER A 130 -0.54 13.02 8.13
N MET A 131 0.35 13.18 7.17
CA MET A 131 1.51 12.30 6.97
C MET A 131 2.79 13.04 7.31
N PRO A 132 3.89 12.33 7.59
CA PRO A 132 5.18 12.99 7.80
C PRO A 132 5.55 13.87 6.61
N PRO A 133 6.10 15.09 6.84
CA PRO A 133 6.53 15.93 5.74
C PRO A 133 7.75 15.34 5.00
N PRO A 134 7.96 15.65 3.72
CA PRO A 134 7.09 16.48 2.89
C PRO A 134 5.96 15.68 2.27
N THR A 135 4.71 16.13 2.45
CA THR A 135 3.54 15.46 1.86
C THR A 135 2.53 16.51 1.42
N ASN A 136 2.04 16.39 0.20
CA ASN A 136 0.91 17.19 -0.26
C ASN A 136 -0.36 16.67 0.40
N PRO A 137 -1.06 17.49 1.22
CA PRO A 137 -2.27 17.03 1.91
C PRO A 137 -3.37 16.52 0.98
N ASP A 138 -3.42 17.02 -0.25
CA ASP A 138 -4.43 16.60 -1.22
C ASP A 138 -4.22 15.17 -1.70
N ARG A 139 -3.06 14.58 -1.44
CA ARG A 139 -2.73 13.22 -1.84
C ARG A 139 -2.90 12.20 -0.71
N VAL A 140 -3.29 12.63 0.46
CA VAL A 140 -3.56 11.73 1.60
C VAL A 140 -4.96 11.19 1.45
N LEU A 141 -5.07 9.91 1.09
CA LEU A 141 -6.32 9.26 0.76
C LEU A 141 -6.58 8.09 1.71
N GLY A 142 -7.85 7.86 2.03
CA GLY A 142 -8.25 6.78 2.90
C GLY A 142 -9.42 5.98 2.35
N LEU A 143 -9.45 4.71 2.72
CA LEU A 143 -10.53 3.80 2.43
C LEU A 143 -11.07 3.23 3.73
N SER A 144 -12.39 3.35 3.95
CA SER A 144 -13.08 2.62 5.01
C SER A 144 -13.33 1.20 4.52
N ILE A 145 -12.53 0.25 5.01
CA ILE A 145 -12.70 -1.17 4.67
C ILE A 145 -14.00 -1.67 5.30
N VAL A 146 -14.24 -1.25 6.56
CA VAL A 146 -15.56 -1.42 7.17
C VAL A 146 -16.25 -0.06 7.18
N PRO A 147 -17.61 0.00 7.19
CA PRO A 147 -18.31 1.28 7.15
C PRO A 147 -17.85 2.23 8.25
N ASP A 148 -17.68 3.50 7.89
CA ASP A 148 -17.36 4.60 8.82
C ASP A 148 -16.04 4.42 9.58
N ALA A 149 -15.11 3.64 9.06
CA ALA A 149 -13.85 3.34 9.76
C ALA A 149 -12.98 4.56 9.97
N TRP A 150 -13.09 5.59 9.12
CA TRP A 150 -12.33 6.84 9.27
C TRP A 150 -13.08 7.91 10.07
N LEU A 151 -14.34 7.68 10.40
CA LEU A 151 -15.12 8.64 11.17
C LEU A 151 -14.51 8.80 12.57
N GLY A 152 -14.18 10.03 12.94
CA GLY A 152 -13.58 10.33 14.23
C GLY A 152 -12.09 9.99 14.35
N VAL A 153 -11.45 9.55 13.28
CA VAL A 153 -10.00 9.29 13.27
C VAL A 153 -9.28 10.54 12.79
N SER A 154 -8.43 11.10 13.65
CA SER A 154 -7.68 12.31 13.33
C SER A 154 -6.28 12.23 13.93
N GLY A 155 -5.36 13.00 13.35
CA GLY A 155 -4.01 13.13 13.83
C GLY A 155 -2.98 12.77 12.77
N ARG A 156 -1.72 12.65 13.21
CA ARG A 156 -0.60 12.32 12.34
C ARG A 156 -0.37 10.82 12.29
N ALA A 157 -0.25 10.28 11.10
CA ALA A 157 0.12 8.88 10.92
C ALA A 157 1.54 8.65 11.44
N GLN A 158 1.72 7.56 12.17
CA GLN A 158 3.00 7.20 12.79
C GLN A 158 3.28 5.72 12.61
N PRO A 159 4.57 5.31 12.63
CA PRO A 159 4.90 3.90 12.67
C PRO A 159 4.26 3.25 13.90
N VAL A 160 3.86 1.97 13.78
CA VAL A 160 3.44 1.25 14.97
C VAL A 160 4.64 1.08 15.88
N SER A 161 4.44 1.29 17.19
CA SER A 161 5.53 1.09 18.11
C SER A 161 5.72 -0.41 18.36
N ASN A 162 6.97 -0.87 18.23
CA ASN A 162 7.35 -2.20 18.66
C ASN A 162 7.55 -2.14 20.18
N ALA A 163 6.44 -2.09 20.88
CA ALA A 163 6.51 -2.17 22.33
C ALA A 163 6.64 -3.62 22.75
#